data_41d05d20611d20110b02f92c0b21ef86
#
_entry.id   41d05d20611d20110b02f92c0b21ef86
#
_cell.length_a   1.000
_cell.length_b   1.000
_cell.length_c   1.000
_cell.angle_alpha   90.00
_cell.angle_beta   90.00
_cell.angle_gamma   90.00
#
_symmetry.space_group_name_H-M   'P 1'
#
loop_
_entity.id
_entity.type
_entity.pdbx_description
1 polymer ?
#
loop_
_entity_poly.entity_id
_entity_poly.type
_entity_poly.pdbx_seq_one_letter_code
_entity_poly.pdbx_strand_id
1 'polypeptide(L)'
;FGCGGDRDVGKRPLMGGIAADLADVVVLTSDNPRSESPDEIISDIAAGTSGATEMYIDREEAIRAALESAAAGDVVVIAGKGSEDYQIFSDRTISFDDRQVARQALGSMGWA
;
A
#
# COMPACT_ATOMS: atom_id res chain seq x y z
N PHE A 1 -0.65 -2.33 1.30
CA PHE A 1 -1.72 -1.50 1.86
C PHE A 1 -1.19 -0.28 2.59
N GLY A 2 -2.08 0.64 2.90
CA GLY A 2 -1.82 1.78 3.76
C GLY A 2 -3.01 2.09 4.63
N CYS A 3 -2.88 3.10 5.49
CA CYS A 3 -3.96 3.58 6.33
C CYS A 3 -4.30 5.02 5.96
N GLY A 4 -5.56 5.41 6.16
CA GLY A 4 -6.00 6.78 5.93
C GLY A 4 -5.48 7.75 6.97
N GLY A 5 -5.20 8.97 6.55
CA GLY A 5 -4.93 10.07 7.44
C GLY A 5 -6.21 10.60 8.06
N ASP A 6 -6.10 11.32 9.17
CA ASP A 6 -7.22 11.89 9.92
C ASP A 6 -8.23 10.81 10.35
N ARG A 7 -7.70 9.64 10.71
CA ARG A 7 -8.45 8.45 11.15
C ARG A 7 -7.80 7.89 12.41
N ASP A 8 -8.27 6.75 12.86
CA ASP A 8 -7.80 6.11 14.09
C ASP A 8 -6.34 5.68 13.98
N VAL A 9 -5.45 6.42 14.64
CA VAL A 9 -4.01 6.16 14.67
C VAL A 9 -3.69 4.86 15.40
N GLY A 10 -4.48 4.49 16.40
CA GLY A 10 -4.26 3.29 17.20
C GLY A 10 -4.36 1.99 16.40
N LYS A 11 -5.10 1.99 15.30
CA LYS A 11 -5.23 0.82 14.43
C LYS A 11 -3.98 0.54 13.60
N ARG A 12 -3.15 1.55 13.35
CA ARG A 12 -2.02 1.44 12.43
C ARG A 12 -1.04 0.31 12.80
N PRO A 13 -0.48 0.29 14.02
CA PRO A 13 0.42 -0.80 14.38
C PRO A 13 -0.28 -2.15 14.49
N LEU A 14 -1.57 -2.17 14.85
CA LEU A 14 -2.34 -3.42 14.90
C LEU A 14 -2.50 -4.03 13.52
N MET A 15 -2.81 -3.21 12.51
CA MET A 15 -2.93 -3.64 11.13
C MET A 15 -1.58 -4.13 10.58
N GLY A 16 -0.50 -3.43 10.90
CA GLY A 16 0.85 -3.84 10.54
C GLY A 16 1.20 -5.21 11.12
N GLY A 17 0.89 -5.44 12.39
CA GLY A 17 1.13 -6.71 13.07
C GLY A 17 0.35 -7.86 12.44
N ILE A 18 -0.91 -7.66 12.13
CA ILE A 18 -1.76 -8.67 11.48
C ILE A 18 -1.21 -9.00 10.08
N ALA A 19 -0.85 -7.98 9.31
CA ALA A 19 -0.28 -8.20 7.98
C ALA A 19 1.03 -9.00 8.06
N ALA A 20 1.89 -8.66 9.00
CA ALA A 20 3.16 -9.36 9.20
C ALA A 20 2.96 -10.82 9.59
N ASP A 21 1.92 -11.12 10.36
CA ASP A 21 1.60 -12.49 10.78
C ASP A 21 1.06 -13.35 9.63
N LEU A 22 0.31 -12.74 8.71
CA LEU A 22 -0.43 -13.48 7.68
C LEU A 22 0.26 -13.50 6.32
N ALA A 23 1.08 -12.49 6.01
CA ALA A 23 1.75 -12.37 4.72
C ALA A 23 3.22 -12.76 4.82
N ASP A 24 3.76 -13.30 3.73
CA ASP A 24 5.19 -13.59 3.63
C ASP A 24 5.99 -12.30 3.45
N VAL A 25 5.46 -11.36 2.68
CA VAL A 25 6.05 -10.03 2.46
C VAL A 25 4.97 -8.97 2.63
N VAL A 26 5.29 -7.92 3.37
CA VAL A 26 4.42 -6.77 3.57
C VAL A 26 5.02 -5.57 2.86
N VAL A 27 4.20 -4.90 2.04
CA VAL A 27 4.57 -3.64 1.38
C VAL A 27 3.62 -2.57 1.89
N LEU A 28 4.16 -1.58 2.58
CA LEU A 28 3.39 -0.46 3.13
C LEU A 28 3.47 0.74 2.19
N THR A 29 2.35 1.41 2.01
CA THR A 29 2.28 2.59 1.16
C THR A 29 1.16 3.53 1.61
N SER A 30 0.90 4.55 0.80
CA SER A 30 -0.14 5.52 1.08
C SER A 30 -1.51 5.03 0.62
N ASP A 31 -2.52 5.26 1.44
CA ASP A 31 -3.92 5.23 1.06
C ASP A 31 -4.36 6.66 0.75
N ASN A 32 -5.11 7.30 1.64
CA ASN A 32 -5.45 8.72 1.57
C ASN A 32 -4.80 9.45 2.75
N PRO A 33 -3.60 10.04 2.59
CA PRO A 33 -2.93 10.71 3.72
C PRO A 33 -3.69 11.90 4.28
N ARG A 34 -4.49 12.56 3.46
CA ARG A 34 -5.24 13.76 3.84
C ARG A 34 -4.31 14.83 4.40
N SER A 35 -4.55 15.32 5.62
CA SER A 35 -3.72 16.38 6.21
C SER A 35 -2.44 15.86 6.86
N GLU A 36 -2.30 14.54 7.01
CA GLU A 36 -1.13 13.95 7.68
C GLU A 36 0.01 13.70 6.71
N SER A 37 1.23 13.63 7.24
CA SER A 37 2.41 13.24 6.49
C SER A 37 2.34 11.74 6.13
N PRO A 38 2.47 11.37 4.84
CA PRO A 38 2.50 9.96 4.45
C PRO A 38 3.57 9.15 5.16
N ASP A 39 4.74 9.73 5.38
CA ASP A 39 5.84 9.08 6.10
C ASP A 39 5.45 8.67 7.51
N GLU A 40 4.77 9.56 8.23
CA GLU A 40 4.36 9.29 9.61
C GLU A 40 3.33 8.18 9.67
N ILE A 41 2.38 8.17 8.74
CA ILE A 41 1.36 7.11 8.67
C ILE A 41 2.04 5.76 8.44
N ILE A 42 2.93 5.68 7.48
CA ILE A 42 3.66 4.44 7.15
C ILE A 42 4.51 3.98 8.34
N SER A 43 5.18 4.90 9.01
CA SER A 43 5.98 4.59 10.20
C SER A 43 5.14 4.02 11.33
N ASP A 44 3.94 4.55 11.53
CA ASP A 44 3.02 4.05 12.55
C ASP A 44 2.58 2.61 12.27
N ILE A 45 2.34 2.28 11.01
CA ILE A 45 2.00 0.91 10.61
C ILE A 45 3.21 0.00 10.81
N ALA A 46 4.38 0.45 10.37
CA ALA A 46 5.63 -0.32 10.44
C ALA A 46 6.01 -0.67 11.87
N ALA A 47 5.63 0.16 12.84
CA ALA A 47 5.91 -0.10 14.26
C ALA A 47 5.29 -1.42 14.73
N GLY A 48 4.24 -1.91 14.09
CA GLY A 48 3.62 -3.19 14.43
C GLY A 48 4.14 -4.37 13.62
N THR A 49 4.95 -4.13 12.58
CA THR A 49 5.46 -5.21 11.73
C THR A 49 6.74 -5.79 12.30
N SER A 50 6.98 -7.06 11.98
CA SER A 50 8.27 -7.72 12.23
C SER A 50 8.58 -8.58 11.01
N GLY A 51 9.82 -8.57 10.52
CA GLY A 51 10.23 -9.35 9.37
C GLY A 51 10.27 -8.53 8.08
N ALA A 52 9.99 -9.17 6.94
CA ALA A 52 10.16 -8.57 5.62
C ALA A 52 9.10 -7.52 5.33
N THR A 53 9.47 -6.26 5.48
CA THR A 53 8.58 -5.11 5.26
C THR A 53 9.29 -4.11 4.37
N GLU A 54 8.60 -3.68 3.30
CA GLU A 54 9.05 -2.63 2.39
C GLU A 54 8.10 -1.45 2.52
N MET A 55 8.61 -0.24 2.30
CA MET A 55 7.86 1.00 2.47
C MET A 55 8.08 1.92 1.28
N TYR A 56 6.98 2.35 0.67
CA TYR A 56 6.99 3.29 -0.46
C TYR A 56 5.89 4.32 -0.27
N ILE A 57 6.23 5.59 -0.26
CA ILE A 57 5.25 6.68 -0.14
C ILE A 57 4.33 6.69 -1.35
N ASP A 58 4.89 6.54 -2.55
CA ASP A 58 4.15 6.50 -3.80
C ASP A 58 3.49 5.14 -3.98
N ARG A 59 2.16 5.13 -4.03
CA ARG A 59 1.38 3.89 -4.15
C ARG A 59 1.61 3.18 -5.48
N GLU A 60 1.79 3.89 -6.58
CA GLU A 60 2.13 3.26 -7.86
C GLU A 60 3.46 2.52 -7.78
N GLU A 61 4.46 3.14 -7.19
CA GLU A 61 5.77 2.53 -6.98
C GLU A 61 5.67 1.27 -6.11
N ALA A 62 4.87 1.34 -5.05
CA ALA A 62 4.64 0.20 -4.17
C ALA A 62 3.98 -0.97 -4.91
N ILE A 63 2.97 -0.70 -5.70
CA ILE A 63 2.27 -1.73 -6.48
C ILE A 63 3.23 -2.38 -7.47
N ARG A 64 4.01 -1.58 -8.19
CA ARG A 64 5.00 -2.10 -9.14
C ARG A 64 6.05 -2.95 -8.46
N ALA A 65 6.58 -2.49 -7.33
CA ALA A 65 7.60 -3.23 -6.58
C ALA A 65 7.06 -4.57 -6.07
N ALA A 66 5.83 -4.60 -5.55
CA ALA A 66 5.20 -5.83 -5.08
C ALA A 66 5.03 -6.84 -6.23
N LEU A 67 4.56 -6.38 -7.38
CA LEU A 67 4.35 -7.25 -8.54
C LEU A 67 5.67 -7.73 -9.13
N GLU A 68 6.70 -6.88 -9.17
CA GLU A 68 8.03 -7.26 -9.67
C GLU A 68 8.70 -8.32 -8.79
N SER A 69 8.46 -8.28 -7.49
CA SER A 69 9.04 -9.24 -6.55
C SER A 69 8.30 -10.57 -6.52
N ALA A 70 7.09 -10.63 -7.04
CA ALA A 70 6.28 -11.84 -7.04
C ALA A 70 6.74 -12.82 -8.13
N ALA A 71 6.67 -14.11 -7.80
CA ALA A 71 6.98 -15.19 -8.72
C ALA A 71 5.68 -15.89 -9.15
N ALA A 72 5.77 -16.73 -10.17
CA ALA A 72 4.62 -17.54 -10.61
C ALA A 72 4.10 -18.38 -9.44
N GLY A 73 2.80 -18.35 -9.22
CA GLY A 73 2.14 -19.03 -8.11
C GLY A 73 1.95 -18.17 -6.87
N ASP A 74 2.59 -17.00 -6.79
CA ASP A 74 2.39 -16.05 -5.70
C ASP A 74 1.06 -15.32 -5.86
N VAL A 75 0.52 -14.86 -4.72
CA VAL A 75 -0.68 -14.03 -4.67
C VAL A 75 -0.29 -12.67 -4.10
N VAL A 76 -0.59 -11.61 -4.84
CA VAL A 76 -0.40 -10.23 -4.40
C VAL A 76 -1.76 -9.63 -4.10
N VAL A 77 -1.95 -9.19 -2.85
CA VAL A 77 -3.19 -8.54 -2.41
C VAL A 77 -2.94 -7.05 -2.27
N ILE A 78 -3.67 -6.26 -3.02
CA ILE A 78 -3.66 -4.79 -2.91
C ILE A 78 -4.94 -4.41 -2.17
N ALA A 79 -4.78 -3.87 -0.97
CA ALA A 79 -5.90 -3.70 -0.05
C ALA A 79 -6.04 -2.26 0.43
N GLY A 80 -7.24 -1.94 0.90
CA GLY A 80 -7.56 -0.70 1.58
C GLY A 80 -8.47 0.24 0.79
N LYS A 81 -8.22 0.42 -0.51
CA LYS A 81 -9.01 1.36 -1.31
C LYS A 81 -10.31 0.78 -1.86
N GLY A 82 -10.36 -0.55 -2.01
CA GLY A 82 -11.53 -1.17 -2.62
C GLY A 82 -11.79 -0.62 -4.02
N SER A 83 -12.98 -0.05 -4.23
CA SER A 83 -13.37 0.53 -5.52
C SER A 83 -13.03 2.01 -5.67
N GLU A 84 -12.37 2.63 -4.70
CA GLU A 84 -11.97 4.03 -4.79
C GLU A 84 -11.01 4.24 -5.97
N ASP A 85 -11.24 5.31 -6.72
CA ASP A 85 -10.43 5.66 -7.90
C ASP A 85 -9.70 7.00 -7.72
N TYR A 86 -9.38 7.35 -6.47
CA TYR A 86 -8.72 8.61 -6.12
C TYR A 86 -7.81 8.45 -4.91
N GLN A 87 -6.86 9.37 -4.77
CA GLN A 87 -6.07 9.56 -3.55
C GLN A 87 -6.18 11.01 -3.09
N ILE A 88 -6.40 11.20 -1.79
CA ILE A 88 -6.52 12.52 -1.16
C ILE A 88 -5.25 12.84 -0.39
N PHE A 89 -4.58 13.91 -0.79
CA PHE A 89 -3.40 14.48 -0.12
C PHE A 89 -3.77 15.82 0.52
N SER A 90 -2.84 16.40 1.29
CA SER A 90 -3.09 17.66 1.98
C SER A 90 -3.36 18.84 1.03
N ASP A 91 -2.76 18.80 -0.15
CA ASP A 91 -2.80 19.89 -1.14
C ASP A 91 -3.55 19.54 -2.42
N ARG A 92 -3.96 18.29 -2.60
CA ARG A 92 -4.61 17.86 -3.84
C ARG A 92 -5.32 16.52 -3.70
N THR A 93 -6.19 16.26 -4.65
CA THR A 93 -6.77 14.92 -4.88
C THR A 93 -6.40 14.52 -6.31
N ILE A 94 -5.88 13.31 -6.47
CA ILE A 94 -5.50 12.78 -7.77
C ILE A 94 -6.37 11.59 -8.14
N SER A 95 -6.47 11.31 -9.44
CA SER A 95 -7.05 10.06 -9.92
C SER A 95 -6.06 8.93 -9.65
N PHE A 96 -6.55 7.84 -9.08
CA PHE A 96 -5.73 6.67 -8.80
C PHE A 96 -6.63 5.44 -8.65
N ASP A 97 -6.46 4.46 -9.52
CA ASP A 97 -7.21 3.21 -9.47
C ASP A 97 -6.22 2.05 -9.37
N ASP A 98 -6.25 1.33 -8.24
CA ASP A 98 -5.35 0.20 -7.98
C ASP A 98 -5.39 -0.83 -9.12
N ARG A 99 -6.56 -1.10 -9.66
CA ARG A 99 -6.75 -2.10 -10.71
C ARG A 99 -6.08 -1.69 -12.02
N GLN A 100 -6.20 -0.41 -12.36
CA GLN A 100 -5.57 0.16 -13.56
C GLN A 100 -4.05 0.10 -13.45
N VAL A 101 -3.52 0.55 -12.31
CA VAL A 101 -2.08 0.55 -12.05
C VAL A 101 -1.52 -0.88 -12.08
N ALA A 102 -2.20 -1.82 -11.44
CA ALA A 102 -1.77 -3.22 -11.44
C ALA A 102 -1.78 -3.82 -12.86
N ARG A 103 -2.80 -3.55 -13.66
CA ARG A 103 -2.86 -4.04 -15.05
C ARG A 103 -1.74 -3.46 -15.90
N GLN A 104 -1.47 -2.17 -15.78
CA GLN A 104 -0.38 -1.51 -16.50
C GLN A 104 0.97 -2.08 -16.10
N ALA A 105 1.18 -2.30 -14.80
CA ALA A 105 2.41 -2.89 -14.30
C ALA A 105 2.62 -4.31 -14.84
N LEU A 106 1.59 -5.14 -14.75
CA LEU A 106 1.64 -6.52 -15.26
C LEU A 106 1.89 -6.56 -16.76
N GLY A 107 1.24 -5.67 -17.51
CA GLY A 107 1.45 -5.57 -18.96
C GLY A 107 2.88 -5.23 -19.32
N SER A 108 3.51 -4.30 -18.60
CA SER A 108 4.91 -3.91 -18.85
C SER A 108 5.91 -5.00 -18.42
N MET A 109 5.50 -5.92 -17.56
CA MET A 109 6.32 -7.08 -17.14
C MET A 109 6.13 -8.31 -18.05
N GLY A 110 5.25 -8.24 -19.03
CA GLY A 110 4.95 -9.35 -19.92
C GLY A 110 3.86 -10.30 -19.44
N TRP A 111 3.18 -10.01 -18.38
CA TRP A 111 1.99 -10.74 -17.94
C TRP A 111 0.78 -10.15 -18.68
N ALA A 112 0.22 -10.89 -19.55
CA ALA A 112 -0.89 -10.41 -20.38
C ALA A 112 -2.22 -10.37 -19.61
#